data_52786b0a60f15ff3c322eef0d8db6ea8
#
_entry.id   52786b0a60f15ff3c322eef0d8db6ea8
#
_cell.length_a   1.000
_cell.length_b   1.000
_cell.length_c   1.000
_cell.angle_alpha   90.00
_cell.angle_beta   90.00
_cell.angle_gamma   90.00
#
_symmetry.space_group_name_H-M   'P 1'
#
loop_
_entity.id
_entity.type
_entity.pdbx_description
1 polymer ?
#
loop_
_entity_poly.entity_id
_entity_poly.type
_entity_poly.pdbx_seq_one_letter_code
_entity_poly.pdbx_strand_id
1 'polypeptide(L)'
;MAFENDREDLIEGRNAVTEALRAGRSIDKIYIAKGEVDKTLGHIASKARDMGIVVVEADRRKLDAMSVTKAHQGVVAMAAVRDYCTVEDILAIAEERGEAPFVLLCDEISDPHNLGAILRTAECVGAHGVIIPKRRSAGLTSIVDKTSAGAAEHVAVARVPNLPAAIKDLKQRGLWIYGTAMDAPNSLWTTDFTGPVCIVIGSEGDGMGRLVTEHCDFLVKIPMRGKVNSLNASTAAGVMMYEVLRQRSR
;
A
#
# COMPACT_ATOMS: atom_id res chain seq x y z
N MET A 1 9.40 7.73 30.23
CA MET A 1 10.34 7.64 29.10
C MET A 1 9.66 8.30 27.93
N ALA A 2 10.17 9.44 27.48
CA ALA A 2 9.65 10.18 26.35
C ALA A 2 9.88 9.34 25.10
N PHE A 3 8.82 9.08 24.35
CA PHE A 3 8.94 8.56 22.98
C PHE A 3 9.59 9.70 22.16
N GLU A 4 10.88 9.60 21.91
CA GLU A 4 11.55 10.41 20.91
C GLU A 4 10.84 10.13 19.58
N ASN A 5 10.21 11.18 19.10
CA ASN A 5 9.38 11.20 17.90
C ASN A 5 10.30 11.38 16.70
N ASP A 6 11.21 10.45 16.46
CA ASP A 6 12.01 10.37 15.24
C ASP A 6 11.09 9.95 14.09
N ARG A 7 10.38 10.93 13.54
CA ARG A 7 9.66 10.78 12.28
C ARG A 7 10.64 11.07 11.12
N GLU A 8 11.52 10.13 10.85
CA GLU A 8 12.45 10.19 9.72
C GLU A 8 11.75 10.34 8.36
N ASP A 9 10.46 10.03 8.31
CA ASP A 9 9.57 10.15 7.17
C ASP A 9 8.95 11.54 6.99
N LEU A 10 9.19 12.49 7.93
CA LEU A 10 8.60 13.82 7.88
C LEU A 10 9.61 14.86 7.36
N ILE A 11 9.21 15.61 6.33
CA ILE A 11 9.98 16.73 5.78
C ILE A 11 9.17 18.00 5.99
N GLU A 12 9.71 18.97 6.72
CA GLU A 12 9.02 20.18 7.13
C GLU A 12 9.66 21.44 6.53
N GLY A 13 8.81 22.37 6.11
CA GLY A 13 9.22 23.68 5.62
C GLY A 13 9.50 23.71 4.11
N ARG A 14 9.38 24.93 3.55
CA ARG A 14 9.37 25.16 2.10
C ARG A 14 10.67 24.73 1.42
N ASN A 15 11.79 25.08 2.00
CA ASN A 15 13.10 24.78 1.42
C ASN A 15 13.37 23.26 1.43
N ALA A 16 13.14 22.60 2.56
CA ALA A 16 13.36 21.17 2.70
C ALA A 16 12.48 20.36 1.74
N VAL A 17 11.18 20.71 1.62
CA VAL A 17 10.26 20.04 0.68
C VAL A 17 10.67 20.32 -0.77
N THR A 18 11.09 21.54 -1.10
CA THR A 18 11.57 21.89 -2.45
C THR A 18 12.81 21.08 -2.83
N GLU A 19 13.77 20.96 -1.92
CA GLU A 19 14.98 20.16 -2.15
C GLU A 19 14.68 18.67 -2.26
N ALA A 20 13.79 18.13 -1.43
CA ALA A 20 13.34 16.74 -1.54
C ALA A 20 12.69 16.43 -2.90
N LEU A 21 11.86 17.37 -3.43
CA LEU A 21 11.30 17.27 -4.78
C LEU A 21 12.34 17.37 -5.88
N ARG A 22 13.39 18.18 -5.70
CA ARG A 22 14.50 18.30 -6.66
C ARG A 22 15.38 17.06 -6.68
N ALA A 23 15.64 16.50 -5.51
CA ALA A 23 16.44 15.30 -5.34
C ALA A 23 15.73 14.02 -5.80
N GLY A 24 14.44 14.10 -6.19
CA GLY A 24 13.66 12.93 -6.60
C GLY A 24 13.33 11.97 -5.44
N ARG A 25 13.35 12.46 -4.18
CA ARG A 25 13.03 11.62 -3.02
C ARG A 25 11.62 11.06 -3.14
N SER A 26 11.44 9.81 -2.80
CA SER A 26 10.11 9.16 -2.77
C SER A 26 9.21 9.83 -1.75
N ILE A 27 8.23 10.58 -2.20
CA ILE A 27 7.26 11.31 -1.36
C ILE A 27 5.88 10.71 -1.53
N ASP A 28 5.28 10.31 -0.43
CA ASP A 28 3.94 9.73 -0.41
C ASP A 28 2.86 10.79 -0.55
N LYS A 29 3.01 11.89 0.20
CA LYS A 29 1.98 12.90 0.31
C LYS A 29 2.58 14.23 0.74
N ILE A 30 2.06 15.33 0.19
CA ILE A 30 2.40 16.69 0.63
C ILE A 30 1.13 17.35 1.17
N TYR A 31 1.20 17.84 2.40
CA TYR A 31 0.17 18.66 3.02
C TYR A 31 0.53 20.14 2.90
N ILE A 32 -0.41 20.94 2.39
CA ILE A 32 -0.23 22.38 2.23
C ILE A 32 -1.33 23.10 2.99
N ALA A 33 -0.98 24.17 3.68
CA ALA A 33 -1.93 24.98 4.43
C ALA A 33 -2.99 25.60 3.52
N LYS A 34 -4.27 25.39 3.87
CA LYS A 34 -5.41 25.93 3.13
C LYS A 34 -5.49 27.46 3.29
N GLY A 35 -5.73 28.16 2.18
CA GLY A 35 -5.98 29.61 2.18
C GLY A 35 -4.72 30.47 2.22
N GLU A 36 -3.53 29.93 2.30
CA GLU A 36 -2.29 30.69 2.13
C GLU A 36 -2.02 30.91 0.64
N VAL A 37 -2.22 32.16 0.19
CA VAL A 37 -1.84 32.57 -1.18
C VAL A 37 -0.35 32.91 -1.19
N ASP A 38 0.47 31.90 -1.41
CA ASP A 38 1.93 32.04 -1.47
C ASP A 38 2.45 31.40 -2.76
N LYS A 39 3.27 32.16 -3.50
CA LYS A 39 3.84 31.70 -4.78
C LYS A 39 4.70 30.45 -4.61
N THR A 40 5.44 30.34 -3.50
CA THR A 40 6.31 29.21 -3.21
C THR A 40 5.50 27.95 -2.96
N LEU A 41 4.45 28.03 -2.14
CA LEU A 41 3.54 26.92 -1.88
C LEU A 41 2.81 26.48 -3.16
N GLY A 42 2.38 27.44 -4.00
CA GLY A 42 1.80 27.14 -5.30
C GLY A 42 2.76 26.41 -6.23
N HIS A 43 4.03 26.81 -6.25
CA HIS A 43 5.07 26.14 -7.04
C HIS A 43 5.35 24.71 -6.55
N ILE A 44 5.46 24.52 -5.22
CA ILE A 44 5.62 23.19 -4.61
C ILE A 44 4.43 22.29 -4.99
N ALA A 45 3.19 22.81 -4.89
CA ALA A 45 1.99 22.05 -5.23
C ALA A 45 1.95 21.63 -6.70
N SER A 46 2.31 22.55 -7.62
CA SER A 46 2.35 22.26 -9.05
C SER A 46 3.39 21.19 -9.35
N LYS A 47 4.63 21.39 -8.91
CA LYS A 47 5.71 20.45 -9.15
C LYS A 47 5.40 19.05 -8.57
N ALA A 48 4.81 18.98 -7.37
CA ALA A 48 4.41 17.72 -6.78
C ALA A 48 3.33 17.00 -7.62
N ARG A 49 2.34 17.74 -8.14
CA ARG A 49 1.31 17.15 -9.01
C ARG A 49 1.90 16.65 -10.33
N ASP A 50 2.83 17.39 -10.93
CA ASP A 50 3.53 16.99 -12.16
C ASP A 50 4.34 15.70 -11.96
N MET A 51 4.88 15.50 -10.76
CA MET A 51 5.55 14.24 -10.33
C MET A 51 4.55 13.14 -9.91
N GLY A 52 3.24 13.38 -9.98
CA GLY A 52 2.22 12.40 -9.57
C GLY A 52 2.13 12.17 -8.05
N ILE A 53 2.66 13.12 -7.24
CA ILE A 53 2.60 13.08 -5.78
C ILE A 53 1.24 13.61 -5.32
N VAL A 54 0.66 12.96 -4.31
CA VAL A 54 -0.62 13.37 -3.73
C VAL A 54 -0.45 14.65 -2.93
N VAL A 55 -1.13 15.75 -3.34
CA VAL A 55 -1.17 17.02 -2.62
C VAL A 55 -2.51 17.15 -1.92
N VAL A 56 -2.49 17.42 -0.62
CA VAL A 56 -3.66 17.58 0.24
C VAL A 56 -3.66 18.97 0.86
N GLU A 57 -4.71 19.72 0.65
CA GLU A 57 -4.95 20.95 1.39
C GLU A 57 -5.43 20.62 2.80
N ALA A 58 -4.82 21.19 3.81
CA ALA A 58 -5.13 20.93 5.20
C ALA A 58 -5.16 22.23 6.02
N ASP A 59 -5.96 22.23 7.08
CA ASP A 59 -5.96 23.33 8.03
C ASP A 59 -4.60 23.44 8.74
N ARG A 60 -4.20 24.65 9.08
CA ARG A 60 -2.92 24.92 9.75
C ARG A 60 -2.75 24.10 11.05
N ARG A 61 -3.84 23.93 11.80
CA ARG A 61 -3.85 23.07 13.01
C ARG A 61 -3.43 21.63 12.73
N LYS A 62 -3.79 21.09 11.57
CA LYS A 62 -3.37 19.76 11.18
C LYS A 62 -1.87 19.70 10.88
N LEU A 63 -1.33 20.73 10.20
CA LEU A 63 0.10 20.80 9.97
C LEU A 63 0.87 20.98 11.29
N ASP A 64 0.37 21.84 12.20
CA ASP A 64 0.93 22.01 13.55
C ASP A 64 0.94 20.70 14.34
N ALA A 65 -0.11 19.88 14.22
CA ALA A 65 -0.19 18.58 14.89
C ALA A 65 0.76 17.54 14.29
N MET A 66 1.03 17.63 12.98
CA MET A 66 1.97 16.73 12.29
C MET A 66 3.43 17.14 12.52
N SER A 67 3.69 18.45 12.61
CA SER A 67 5.02 19.02 12.66
C SER A 67 5.73 18.71 13.99
N VAL A 68 6.97 18.26 13.90
CA VAL A 68 7.86 18.04 15.06
C VAL A 68 8.51 19.36 15.48
N THR A 69 9.02 20.12 14.51
CA THR A 69 9.79 21.36 14.77
C THR A 69 8.91 22.59 14.97
N LYS A 70 7.61 22.51 14.63
CA LYS A 70 6.67 23.65 14.55
C LYS A 70 7.06 24.74 13.54
N ALA A 71 8.06 24.47 12.70
CA ALA A 71 8.59 25.40 11.69
C ALA A 71 8.18 25.01 10.26
N HIS A 72 7.01 24.37 10.08
CA HIS A 72 6.56 23.82 8.80
C HIS A 72 6.28 24.85 7.70
N GLN A 73 6.15 26.16 8.02
CA GLN A 73 5.97 27.24 7.03
C GLN A 73 4.83 26.97 6.01
N GLY A 74 3.75 26.31 6.44
CA GLY A 74 2.59 26.00 5.60
C GLY A 74 2.74 24.75 4.73
N VAL A 75 3.81 23.98 4.86
CA VAL A 75 3.99 22.73 4.10
C VAL A 75 4.70 21.64 4.94
N VAL A 76 4.17 20.41 4.80
CA VAL A 76 4.74 19.19 5.38
C VAL A 76 4.64 18.09 4.33
N ALA A 77 5.74 17.41 4.06
CA ALA A 77 5.75 16.23 3.20
C ALA A 77 6.00 14.96 4.02
N MET A 78 5.32 13.90 3.66
CA MET A 78 5.59 12.56 4.15
C MET A 78 6.38 11.83 3.08
N ALA A 79 7.63 11.52 3.36
CA ALA A 79 8.49 10.73 2.49
C ALA A 79 8.31 9.24 2.82
N ALA A 80 8.44 8.40 1.80
CA ALA A 80 8.62 6.98 2.03
C ALA A 80 10.01 6.74 2.65
N VAL A 81 10.09 5.85 3.62
CA VAL A 81 11.38 5.44 4.20
C VAL A 81 12.12 4.46 3.30
N ARG A 82 11.44 3.95 2.27
CA ARG A 82 11.97 3.04 1.25
C ARG A 82 11.42 3.40 -0.12
N ASP A 83 12.17 3.05 -1.16
CA ASP A 83 11.73 3.29 -2.52
C ASP A 83 10.65 2.30 -2.95
N TYR A 84 9.73 2.81 -3.78
CA TYR A 84 8.76 1.98 -4.48
C TYR A 84 9.36 1.45 -5.77
N CYS A 85 8.95 0.25 -6.14
CA CYS A 85 9.25 -0.34 -7.44
C CYS A 85 8.05 -0.21 -8.40
N THR A 86 8.20 -0.73 -9.61
CA THR A 86 7.12 -0.87 -10.58
C THR A 86 6.43 -2.25 -10.46
N VAL A 87 5.29 -2.44 -11.11
CA VAL A 87 4.63 -3.75 -11.20
C VAL A 87 5.50 -4.71 -12.02
N GLU A 88 6.20 -4.20 -13.01
CA GLU A 88 7.16 -4.94 -13.83
C GLU A 88 8.29 -5.53 -12.99
N ASP A 89 8.85 -4.74 -12.07
CA ASP A 89 9.92 -5.22 -11.18
C ASP A 89 9.43 -6.38 -10.29
N ILE A 90 8.19 -6.31 -9.79
CA ILE A 90 7.59 -7.41 -9.00
C ILE A 90 7.51 -8.70 -9.85
N LEU A 91 7.08 -8.59 -11.10
CA LEU A 91 6.94 -9.74 -11.98
C LEU A 91 8.31 -10.29 -12.43
N ALA A 92 9.30 -9.42 -12.60
CA ALA A 92 10.67 -9.82 -12.91
C ALA A 92 11.27 -10.68 -11.78
N ILE A 93 10.96 -10.39 -10.50
CA ILE A 93 11.39 -11.23 -9.36
C ILE A 93 10.84 -12.66 -9.50
N ALA A 94 9.58 -12.83 -9.94
CA ALA A 94 8.99 -14.15 -10.14
C ALA A 94 9.69 -14.89 -11.29
N GLU A 95 9.97 -14.20 -12.39
CA GLU A 95 10.70 -14.74 -13.53
C GLU A 95 12.13 -15.16 -13.16
N GLU A 96 12.86 -14.32 -12.44
CA GLU A 96 14.22 -14.62 -11.95
C GLU A 96 14.26 -15.83 -11.02
N ARG A 97 13.22 -16.04 -10.20
CA ARG A 97 13.09 -17.21 -9.34
C ARG A 97 12.58 -18.46 -10.06
N GLY A 98 12.11 -18.32 -11.30
CA GLY A 98 11.46 -19.42 -12.05
C GLY A 98 10.15 -19.89 -11.42
N GLU A 99 9.44 -18.99 -10.73
CA GLU A 99 8.24 -19.27 -9.96
C GLU A 99 6.99 -18.66 -10.63
N ALA A 100 5.83 -19.29 -10.44
CA ALA A 100 4.57 -18.68 -10.83
C ALA A 100 4.34 -17.40 -9.99
N PRO A 101 4.03 -16.24 -10.61
CA PRO A 101 3.83 -15.00 -9.87
C PRO A 101 2.84 -15.13 -8.72
N PHE A 102 3.22 -14.59 -7.57
CA PHE A 102 2.39 -14.48 -6.38
C PHE A 102 2.45 -13.04 -5.86
N VAL A 103 1.39 -12.29 -6.12
CA VAL A 103 1.29 -10.85 -5.83
C VAL A 103 0.12 -10.59 -4.90
N LEU A 104 0.27 -9.61 -4.01
CA LEU A 104 -0.84 -9.06 -3.25
C LEU A 104 -1.22 -7.69 -3.80
N LEU A 105 -2.50 -7.36 -3.76
CA LEU A 105 -3.02 -6.05 -4.06
C LEU A 105 -3.88 -5.59 -2.88
N CYS A 106 -3.51 -4.48 -2.27
CA CYS A 106 -4.20 -3.91 -1.11
C CYS A 106 -5.14 -2.78 -1.56
N ASP A 107 -6.45 -2.93 -1.35
CA ASP A 107 -7.44 -1.91 -1.67
C ASP A 107 -7.88 -1.18 -0.40
N GLU A 108 -7.56 0.11 -0.32
CA GLU A 108 -7.90 1.01 0.79
C GLU A 108 -7.37 0.56 2.18
N ILE A 109 -6.26 -0.15 2.23
CA ILE A 109 -5.57 -0.46 3.50
C ILE A 109 -4.89 0.81 4.02
N SER A 110 -5.61 1.58 4.83
CA SER A 110 -5.17 2.90 5.32
C SER A 110 -4.44 2.86 6.67
N ASP A 111 -4.60 1.79 7.44
CA ASP A 111 -3.87 1.58 8.69
C ASP A 111 -2.45 1.07 8.41
N PRO A 112 -1.39 1.81 8.85
CA PRO A 112 -0.02 1.40 8.66
C PRO A 112 0.32 0.09 9.41
N HIS A 113 -0.36 -0.22 10.52
CA HIS A 113 -0.17 -1.48 11.23
C HIS A 113 -0.62 -2.68 10.39
N ASN A 114 -1.76 -2.56 9.69
CA ASN A 114 -2.23 -3.60 8.79
C ASN A 114 -1.29 -3.77 7.60
N LEU A 115 -0.85 -2.68 6.97
CA LEU A 115 0.08 -2.78 5.86
C LEU A 115 1.41 -3.42 6.29
N GLY A 116 1.97 -3.02 7.43
CA GLY A 116 3.19 -3.62 7.97
C GLY A 116 3.05 -5.12 8.24
N ALA A 117 1.93 -5.54 8.83
CA ALA A 117 1.64 -6.96 9.07
C ALA A 117 1.46 -7.76 7.77
N ILE A 118 0.83 -7.15 6.74
CA ILE A 118 0.70 -7.76 5.40
C ILE A 118 2.08 -7.94 4.77
N LEU A 119 2.95 -6.91 4.79
CA LEU A 119 4.31 -6.99 4.25
C LEU A 119 5.13 -8.08 4.95
N ARG A 120 5.04 -8.15 6.28
CA ARG A 120 5.71 -9.19 7.06
C ARG A 120 5.26 -10.60 6.64
N THR A 121 3.97 -10.80 6.47
CA THR A 121 3.45 -12.10 6.06
C THR A 121 3.80 -12.39 4.61
N ALA A 122 3.77 -11.40 3.72
CA ALA A 122 4.15 -11.54 2.31
C ALA A 122 5.60 -12.01 2.16
N GLU A 123 6.52 -11.48 2.98
CA GLU A 123 7.90 -11.94 3.04
C GLU A 123 7.97 -13.39 3.49
N CYS A 124 7.33 -13.74 4.62
CA CYS A 124 7.36 -15.08 5.19
C CYS A 124 6.85 -16.18 4.24
N VAL A 125 5.89 -15.86 3.36
CA VAL A 125 5.33 -16.81 2.39
C VAL A 125 6.03 -16.78 1.04
N GLY A 126 7.03 -15.90 0.86
CA GLY A 126 7.75 -15.75 -0.41
C GLY A 126 6.93 -15.08 -1.51
N ALA A 127 5.98 -14.21 -1.20
CA ALA A 127 5.29 -13.43 -2.21
C ALA A 127 6.28 -12.50 -2.95
N HIS A 128 6.08 -12.32 -4.25
CA HIS A 128 6.99 -11.55 -5.10
C HIS A 128 6.84 -10.05 -4.91
N GLY A 129 5.68 -9.59 -4.42
CA GLY A 129 5.50 -8.19 -4.07
C GLY A 129 4.07 -7.83 -3.69
N VAL A 130 3.93 -6.58 -3.25
CA VAL A 130 2.66 -5.99 -2.81
C VAL A 130 2.37 -4.73 -3.62
N ILE A 131 1.15 -4.60 -4.12
CA ILE A 131 0.69 -3.43 -4.87
C ILE A 131 -0.25 -2.63 -3.99
N ILE A 132 0.00 -1.33 -3.85
CA ILE A 132 -0.84 -0.40 -3.10
C ILE A 132 -1.28 0.78 -3.98
N PRO A 133 -2.45 1.41 -3.73
CA PRO A 133 -2.83 2.61 -4.46
C PRO A 133 -2.11 3.85 -3.92
N LYS A 134 -1.93 4.87 -4.78
CA LYS A 134 -1.38 6.19 -4.38
C LYS A 134 -2.29 6.95 -3.42
N ARG A 135 -3.58 6.64 -3.39
CA ARG A 135 -4.59 7.31 -2.53
C ARG A 135 -5.31 6.29 -1.69
N ARG A 136 -5.81 6.72 -0.53
CA ARG A 136 -6.59 5.89 0.41
C ARG A 136 -5.84 4.64 0.87
N SER A 137 -4.53 4.75 1.01
CA SER A 137 -3.67 3.67 1.50
C SER A 137 -2.61 4.24 2.42
N ALA A 138 -2.12 3.41 3.35
CA ALA A 138 -0.85 3.65 4.02
C ALA A 138 0.28 3.57 2.98
N GLY A 139 1.31 4.39 3.17
CA GLY A 139 2.56 4.30 2.41
C GLY A 139 3.66 3.63 3.24
N LEU A 140 4.86 3.52 2.69
CA LEU A 140 6.04 2.95 3.37
C LEU A 140 6.62 3.94 4.40
N THR A 141 5.88 4.15 5.48
CA THR A 141 6.24 5.04 6.59
C THR A 141 7.10 4.31 7.62
N SER A 142 7.72 5.06 8.54
CA SER A 142 8.47 4.50 9.68
C SER A 142 7.62 3.55 10.56
N ILE A 143 6.29 3.79 10.65
CA ILE A 143 5.37 2.90 11.37
C ILE A 143 5.24 1.56 10.64
N VAL A 144 5.09 1.59 9.30
CA VAL A 144 5.02 0.37 8.47
C VAL A 144 6.32 -0.42 8.57
N ASP A 145 7.45 0.26 8.52
CA ASP A 145 8.77 -0.38 8.66
C ASP A 145 8.91 -1.10 10.00
N LYS A 146 8.60 -0.41 11.11
CA LYS A 146 8.59 -0.99 12.45
C LYS A 146 7.62 -2.17 12.59
N THR A 147 6.41 -2.04 12.07
CA THR A 147 5.36 -3.07 12.20
C THR A 147 5.66 -4.30 11.34
N SER A 148 6.32 -4.09 10.20
CA SER A 148 6.77 -5.20 9.34
C SER A 148 7.95 -5.98 9.94
N ALA A 149 8.55 -5.50 11.05
CA ALA A 149 9.75 -6.08 11.66
C ALA A 149 10.92 -6.25 10.67
N GLY A 150 11.10 -5.26 9.78
CA GLY A 150 12.15 -5.24 8.76
C GLY A 150 11.77 -5.94 7.44
N ALA A 151 10.63 -6.64 7.36
CA ALA A 151 10.22 -7.31 6.12
C ALA A 151 10.02 -6.34 4.95
N ALA A 152 9.68 -5.07 5.22
CA ALA A 152 9.59 -4.04 4.19
C ALA A 152 10.93 -3.77 3.44
N GLU A 153 12.06 -4.27 3.94
CA GLU A 153 13.36 -4.24 3.25
C GLU A 153 13.47 -5.28 2.13
N HIS A 154 12.72 -6.36 2.26
CA HIS A 154 12.86 -7.54 1.41
C HIS A 154 11.68 -7.72 0.44
N VAL A 155 10.54 -7.10 0.71
CA VAL A 155 9.33 -7.19 -0.12
C VAL A 155 9.28 -6.02 -1.11
N ALA A 156 9.21 -6.33 -2.39
CA ALA A 156 8.98 -5.33 -3.43
C ALA A 156 7.58 -4.72 -3.29
N VAL A 157 7.49 -3.39 -3.23
CA VAL A 157 6.23 -2.67 -3.10
C VAL A 157 6.04 -1.72 -4.27
N ALA A 158 5.02 -1.97 -5.09
CA ALA A 158 4.63 -1.08 -6.17
C ALA A 158 3.48 -0.16 -5.76
N ARG A 159 3.53 1.10 -6.22
CA ARG A 159 2.53 2.10 -5.91
C ARG A 159 1.86 2.62 -7.17
N VAL A 160 0.57 2.29 -7.35
CA VAL A 160 -0.15 2.56 -8.59
C VAL A 160 -1.22 3.65 -8.44
N PRO A 161 -1.49 4.43 -9.49
CA PRO A 161 -2.52 5.47 -9.45
C PRO A 161 -3.95 4.92 -9.47
N ASN A 162 -4.14 3.72 -10.05
CA ASN A 162 -5.46 3.14 -10.31
C ASN A 162 -5.39 1.61 -10.20
N LEU A 163 -6.09 1.02 -9.23
CA LEU A 163 -6.10 -0.43 -9.00
C LEU A 163 -6.81 -1.21 -10.12
N PRO A 164 -8.01 -0.81 -10.61
CA PRO A 164 -8.63 -1.47 -11.77
C PRO A 164 -7.72 -1.55 -13.00
N ALA A 165 -6.95 -0.49 -13.29
CA ALA A 165 -6.00 -0.51 -14.40
C ALA A 165 -4.84 -1.48 -14.15
N ALA A 166 -4.30 -1.51 -12.92
CA ALA A 166 -3.25 -2.45 -12.52
C ALA A 166 -3.75 -3.91 -12.60
N ILE A 167 -4.97 -4.18 -12.14
CA ILE A 167 -5.60 -5.50 -12.26
C ILE A 167 -5.70 -5.92 -13.72
N LYS A 168 -6.16 -5.02 -14.61
CA LYS A 168 -6.26 -5.31 -16.04
C LYS A 168 -4.89 -5.65 -16.65
N ASP A 169 -3.84 -4.94 -16.28
CA ASP A 169 -2.48 -5.22 -16.72
C ASP A 169 -1.99 -6.59 -16.22
N LEU A 170 -2.18 -6.91 -14.93
CA LEU A 170 -1.83 -8.21 -14.37
C LEU A 170 -2.55 -9.36 -15.07
N LYS A 171 -3.84 -9.19 -15.41
CA LYS A 171 -4.60 -10.19 -16.19
C LYS A 171 -4.03 -10.39 -17.59
N GLN A 172 -3.62 -9.33 -18.27
CA GLN A 172 -2.98 -9.42 -19.59
C GLN A 172 -1.63 -10.15 -19.54
N ARG A 173 -0.98 -10.12 -18.36
CA ARG A 173 0.27 -10.86 -18.07
C ARG A 173 0.03 -12.27 -17.53
N GLY A 174 -1.22 -12.74 -17.54
CA GLY A 174 -1.60 -14.12 -17.23
C GLY A 174 -1.86 -14.41 -15.75
N LEU A 175 -1.97 -13.41 -14.89
CA LEU A 175 -2.33 -13.65 -13.48
C LEU A 175 -3.85 -13.78 -13.33
N TRP A 176 -4.27 -14.72 -12.51
CA TRP A 176 -5.64 -14.83 -12.02
C TRP A 176 -5.84 -13.95 -10.79
N ILE A 177 -6.92 -13.19 -10.78
CA ILE A 177 -7.21 -12.19 -9.73
C ILE A 177 -8.27 -12.73 -8.78
N TYR A 178 -7.89 -12.94 -7.53
CA TYR A 178 -8.76 -13.47 -6.48
C TYR A 178 -9.08 -12.38 -5.46
N GLY A 179 -10.31 -11.89 -5.47
CA GLY A 179 -10.79 -10.91 -4.50
C GLY A 179 -11.35 -11.58 -3.24
N THR A 180 -11.05 -11.03 -2.07
CA THR A 180 -11.59 -11.52 -0.79
C THR A 180 -12.93 -10.86 -0.48
N ALA A 181 -14.00 -11.64 -0.30
CA ALA A 181 -15.31 -11.15 0.07
C ALA A 181 -16.03 -12.14 0.99
N MET A 182 -16.83 -11.64 1.94
CA MET A 182 -17.51 -12.48 2.95
C MET A 182 -18.61 -13.37 2.34
N ASP A 183 -19.31 -12.83 1.35
CA ASP A 183 -20.44 -13.46 0.65
C ASP A 183 -20.04 -14.13 -0.68
N ALA A 184 -18.75 -14.30 -0.89
CA ALA A 184 -18.22 -14.90 -2.11
C ALA A 184 -18.75 -16.33 -2.33
N PRO A 185 -18.96 -16.73 -3.60
CA PRO A 185 -19.43 -18.08 -3.91
C PRO A 185 -18.38 -19.14 -3.63
N ASN A 186 -17.10 -18.82 -3.82
CA ASN A 186 -16.01 -19.78 -3.71
C ASN A 186 -15.43 -19.79 -2.28
N SER A 187 -15.17 -20.97 -1.77
CA SER A 187 -14.46 -21.13 -0.52
C SER A 187 -12.95 -21.17 -0.72
N LEU A 188 -12.19 -20.56 0.17
CA LEU A 188 -10.74 -20.63 0.21
C LEU A 188 -10.22 -22.08 0.10
N TRP A 189 -10.90 -23.01 0.79
CA TRP A 189 -10.44 -24.43 0.87
C TRP A 189 -10.62 -25.22 -0.43
N THR A 190 -11.41 -24.72 -1.36
CA THR A 190 -11.71 -25.41 -2.63
C THR A 190 -11.25 -24.64 -3.87
N THR A 191 -10.65 -23.47 -3.66
CA THR A 191 -10.12 -22.64 -4.75
C THR A 191 -8.67 -23.06 -5.06
N ASP A 192 -8.33 -23.15 -6.34
CA ASP A 192 -6.99 -23.47 -6.81
C ASP A 192 -6.12 -22.20 -6.90
N PHE A 193 -4.97 -22.19 -6.23
CA PHE A 193 -3.99 -21.12 -6.22
C PHE A 193 -2.61 -21.57 -6.73
N THR A 194 -2.51 -22.68 -7.43
CA THR A 194 -1.22 -23.24 -7.87
C THR A 194 -0.58 -22.46 -9.03
N GLY A 195 -1.39 -21.81 -9.87
CA GLY A 195 -0.94 -20.97 -10.98
C GLY A 195 -0.50 -19.56 -10.58
N PRO A 196 -0.26 -18.65 -11.56
CA PRO A 196 0.01 -17.23 -11.32
C PRO A 196 -1.19 -16.55 -10.66
N VAL A 197 -0.98 -15.96 -9.45
CA VAL A 197 -2.08 -15.40 -8.66
C VAL A 197 -1.79 -13.97 -8.20
N CYS A 198 -2.86 -13.16 -8.18
CA CYS A 198 -2.93 -11.91 -7.44
C CYS A 198 -4.08 -11.98 -6.44
N ILE A 199 -3.76 -11.90 -5.15
CA ILE A 199 -4.76 -11.86 -4.07
C ILE A 199 -5.09 -10.40 -3.77
N VAL A 200 -6.36 -10.04 -3.84
CA VAL A 200 -6.85 -8.68 -3.51
C VAL A 200 -7.47 -8.68 -2.12
N ILE A 201 -6.94 -7.81 -1.28
CA ILE A 201 -7.40 -7.61 0.11
C ILE A 201 -8.03 -6.22 0.20
N GLY A 202 -9.29 -6.17 0.63
CA GLY A 202 -10.02 -4.94 0.88
C GLY A 202 -9.86 -4.41 2.31
N SER A 203 -10.39 -3.21 2.56
CA SER A 203 -10.43 -2.58 3.89
C SER A 203 -11.33 -3.34 4.88
N GLU A 204 -11.14 -3.08 6.19
CA GLU A 204 -11.87 -3.78 7.26
C GLU A 204 -13.39 -3.46 7.28
N GLY A 205 -13.78 -2.26 6.90
CA GLY A 205 -15.18 -1.83 6.94
C GLY A 205 -15.91 -2.12 5.64
N ASP A 206 -15.43 -1.54 4.56
CA ASP A 206 -16.10 -1.52 3.27
C ASP A 206 -15.68 -2.67 2.33
N GLY A 207 -14.65 -3.43 2.73
CA GLY A 207 -14.07 -4.47 1.88
C GLY A 207 -13.36 -3.90 0.66
N MET A 208 -13.50 -4.54 -0.48
CA MET A 208 -12.97 -4.07 -1.76
C MET A 208 -13.93 -3.08 -2.40
N GLY A 209 -13.39 -2.04 -3.04
CA GLY A 209 -14.20 -1.10 -3.83
C GLY A 209 -14.91 -1.81 -4.99
N ARG A 210 -16.11 -1.30 -5.35
CA ARG A 210 -16.96 -1.91 -6.39
C ARG A 210 -16.21 -2.20 -7.70
N LEU A 211 -15.45 -1.24 -8.23
CA LEU A 211 -14.71 -1.43 -9.48
C LEU A 211 -13.57 -2.46 -9.34
N VAL A 212 -12.93 -2.55 -8.19
CA VAL A 212 -11.90 -3.56 -7.92
C VAL A 212 -12.55 -4.94 -7.90
N THR A 213 -13.67 -5.09 -7.21
CA THR A 213 -14.46 -6.33 -7.15
C THR A 213 -14.91 -6.80 -8.53
N GLU A 214 -15.44 -5.91 -9.37
CA GLU A 214 -15.90 -6.19 -10.73
C GLU A 214 -14.77 -6.67 -11.67
N HIS A 215 -13.51 -6.34 -11.37
CA HIS A 215 -12.35 -6.76 -12.16
C HIS A 215 -11.71 -8.05 -11.67
N CYS A 216 -12.07 -8.58 -10.50
CA CYS A 216 -11.60 -9.88 -10.04
C CYS A 216 -12.15 -11.01 -10.91
N ASP A 217 -11.34 -12.05 -11.15
CA ASP A 217 -11.79 -13.26 -11.86
C ASP A 217 -12.61 -14.15 -10.94
N PHE A 218 -12.20 -14.21 -9.67
CA PHE A 218 -12.86 -15.00 -8.64
C PHE A 218 -13.04 -14.17 -7.37
N LEU A 219 -14.18 -14.38 -6.72
CA LEU A 219 -14.39 -13.94 -5.34
C LEU A 219 -14.30 -15.15 -4.42
N VAL A 220 -13.53 -15.00 -3.35
CA VAL A 220 -13.20 -16.09 -2.41
C VAL A 220 -13.49 -15.64 -0.99
N LYS A 221 -14.16 -16.50 -0.22
CA LYS A 221 -14.42 -16.30 1.21
C LYS A 221 -13.54 -17.20 2.07
N ILE A 222 -13.14 -16.66 3.21
CA ILE A 222 -12.60 -17.44 4.32
C ILE A 222 -13.81 -17.92 5.13
N PRO A 223 -14.03 -19.26 5.28
CA PRO A 223 -15.17 -19.76 6.01
C PRO A 223 -15.14 -19.35 7.48
N MET A 224 -16.23 -18.76 7.97
CA MET A 224 -16.38 -18.33 9.35
C MET A 224 -17.42 -19.20 10.05
N ARG A 225 -17.20 -19.54 11.33
CA ARG A 225 -18.13 -20.34 12.15
C ARG A 225 -18.64 -19.57 13.37
N GLY A 226 -18.07 -18.43 13.65
CA GLY A 226 -18.45 -17.59 14.80
C GLY A 226 -19.59 -16.65 14.50
N LYS A 227 -19.92 -15.78 15.47
CA LYS A 227 -20.91 -14.71 15.31
C LYS A 227 -20.33 -13.48 14.62
N VAL A 228 -19.02 -13.30 14.69
CA VAL A 228 -18.30 -12.24 13.97
C VAL A 228 -18.09 -12.72 12.54
N ASN A 229 -18.45 -11.88 11.59
CA ASN A 229 -18.51 -12.23 10.16
C ASN A 229 -17.27 -11.81 9.34
N SER A 230 -16.30 -11.11 9.96
CA SER A 230 -15.08 -10.65 9.29
C SER A 230 -13.85 -10.84 10.17
N LEU A 231 -12.69 -10.94 9.52
CA LEU A 231 -11.37 -10.87 10.15
C LEU A 231 -10.80 -9.46 9.96
N ASN A 232 -9.84 -9.09 10.81
CA ASN A 232 -8.95 -7.98 10.51
C ASN A 232 -8.29 -8.19 9.14
N ALA A 233 -8.07 -7.10 8.38
CA ALA A 233 -7.59 -7.17 6.99
C ALA A 233 -6.23 -7.89 6.86
N SER A 234 -5.28 -7.62 7.77
CA SER A 234 -3.98 -8.29 7.75
C SER A 234 -4.07 -9.77 8.14
N THR A 235 -5.01 -10.11 9.03
CA THR A 235 -5.29 -11.52 9.38
C THR A 235 -5.90 -12.27 8.20
N ALA A 236 -6.87 -11.67 7.51
CA ALA A 236 -7.47 -12.24 6.30
C ALA A 236 -6.40 -12.44 5.21
N ALA A 237 -5.56 -11.43 4.99
CA ALA A 237 -4.42 -11.52 4.06
C ALA A 237 -3.49 -12.69 4.43
N GLY A 238 -3.16 -12.84 5.72
CA GLY A 238 -2.32 -13.93 6.20
C GLY A 238 -2.90 -15.32 5.90
N VAL A 239 -4.19 -15.52 6.17
CA VAL A 239 -4.88 -16.79 5.89
C VAL A 239 -4.87 -17.10 4.39
N MET A 240 -5.15 -16.11 3.53
CA MET A 240 -5.11 -16.27 2.08
C MET A 240 -3.70 -16.61 1.58
N MET A 241 -2.68 -15.86 2.06
CA MET A 241 -1.29 -16.07 1.65
C MET A 241 -0.75 -17.45 2.04
N TYR A 242 -1.04 -17.92 3.25
CA TYR A 242 -0.62 -19.24 3.70
C TYR A 242 -1.34 -20.37 2.96
N GLU A 243 -2.55 -20.16 2.48
CA GLU A 243 -3.22 -21.15 1.63
C GLU A 243 -2.54 -21.26 0.25
N VAL A 244 -2.11 -20.15 -0.34
CA VAL A 244 -1.30 -20.16 -1.58
C VAL A 244 -0.01 -20.94 -1.33
N LEU A 245 0.74 -20.60 -0.26
CA LEU A 245 1.97 -21.31 0.11
C LEU A 245 1.73 -22.82 0.31
N ARG A 246 0.68 -23.19 1.05
CA ARG A 246 0.34 -24.60 1.31
C ARG A 246 0.09 -25.38 0.01
N GLN A 247 -0.59 -24.76 -0.96
CA GLN A 247 -0.88 -25.45 -2.24
C GLN A 247 0.37 -25.58 -3.11
N ARG A 248 1.26 -24.57 -3.10
CA ARG A 248 2.49 -24.57 -3.89
C ARG A 248 3.63 -25.39 -3.28
N SER A 249 3.53 -25.74 -1.99
CA SER A 249 4.52 -26.57 -1.27
C SER A 249 4.28 -28.08 -1.37
N ARG A 250 3.41 -28.51 -2.28
CA ARG A 250 3.06 -29.93 -2.46
C ARG A 250 3.83 -30.60 -3.58
#